data_297e26d1edd658756f3ef68d09807094
#
_entry.id   297e26d1edd658756f3ef68d09807094
#
_cell.length_a   1.000
_cell.length_b   1.000
_cell.length_c   1.000
_cell.angle_alpha   90.00
_cell.angle_beta   90.00
_cell.angle_gamma   90.00
#
_symmetry.space_group_name_H-M   'P 1'
#
loop_
_entity.id
_entity.type
_entity.pdbx_description
1 polymer ?
#
loop_
_entity_poly.entity_id
_entity_poly.type
_entity_poly.pdbx_seq_one_letter_code
_entity_poly.pdbx_strand_id
1 'polypeptide(L)'
;ETQSLPEHLYGTAELASQFAATFHNAEWGKLLGMWHDLGKYSDEFQEYIKKNSGYEEGERLGKTDHTSAAAILAKETYPSLWPPIAYCIAGHHTGLHNFTHDSRVSGDLSDRLKKQDYLDKIRSKIPNELLEKINLNPPIGKPIDPKQMHLWIRMLFSCLVDADYLDTERFMNPESFEL
;
A
#
# COMPACT_ATOMS: atom_id res chain seq x y z
N GLU A 1 23.18 0.29 -7.06
CA GLU A 1 22.01 0.76 -7.82
C GLU A 1 20.85 0.96 -6.86
N THR A 2 19.97 1.93 -7.16
CA THR A 2 18.78 2.22 -6.35
C THR A 2 17.56 2.13 -7.26
N GLN A 3 16.56 1.35 -6.84
CA GLN A 3 15.26 1.31 -7.51
C GLN A 3 14.51 2.63 -7.24
N SER A 4 13.96 3.23 -8.27
CA SER A 4 13.11 4.41 -8.07
C SER A 4 11.75 4.01 -7.48
N LEU A 5 11.11 4.93 -6.73
CA LEU A 5 9.79 4.65 -6.17
C LEU A 5 8.73 4.32 -7.24
N PRO A 6 8.65 5.03 -8.38
CA PRO A 6 7.72 4.63 -9.45
C PRO A 6 7.98 3.23 -10.00
N GLU A 7 9.24 2.85 -10.25
CA GLU A 7 9.58 1.50 -10.73
C GLU A 7 9.11 0.42 -9.75
N HIS A 8 9.35 0.61 -8.44
CA HIS A 8 8.87 -0.28 -7.41
C HIS A 8 7.33 -0.37 -7.37
N LEU A 9 6.64 0.77 -7.41
CA LEU A 9 5.17 0.78 -7.40
C LEU A 9 4.57 0.06 -8.62
N TYR A 10 5.13 0.26 -9.82
CA TYR A 10 4.67 -0.44 -11.02
C TYR A 10 5.02 -1.92 -11.00
N GLY A 11 6.22 -2.29 -10.55
CA GLY A 11 6.63 -3.69 -10.43
C GLY A 11 5.76 -4.45 -9.42
N THR A 12 5.52 -3.86 -8.26
CA THR A 12 4.59 -4.42 -7.26
C THR A 12 3.16 -4.51 -7.81
N ALA A 13 2.68 -3.50 -8.55
CA ALA A 13 1.35 -3.51 -9.15
C ALA A 13 1.19 -4.62 -10.19
N GLU A 14 2.21 -4.88 -11.01
CA GLU A 14 2.21 -5.95 -11.99
C GLU A 14 2.10 -7.33 -11.31
N LEU A 15 2.95 -7.61 -10.33
CA LEU A 15 2.95 -8.86 -9.58
C LEU A 15 1.64 -9.07 -8.81
N ALA A 16 1.20 -8.06 -8.06
CA ALA A 16 -0.05 -8.14 -7.29
C ALA A 16 -1.27 -8.35 -8.20
N SER A 17 -1.28 -7.72 -9.39
CA SER A 17 -2.31 -7.93 -10.41
C SER A 17 -2.33 -9.37 -10.91
N GLN A 18 -1.17 -9.95 -11.21
CA GLN A 18 -1.04 -11.35 -11.66
C GLN A 18 -1.53 -12.32 -10.57
N PHE A 19 -1.13 -12.12 -9.33
CA PHE A 19 -1.58 -12.97 -8.21
C PHE A 19 -3.08 -12.86 -7.98
N ALA A 20 -3.63 -11.66 -7.96
CA ALA A 20 -5.06 -11.44 -7.76
C ALA A 20 -5.92 -11.86 -8.97
N ALA A 21 -5.35 -11.98 -10.17
CA ALA A 21 -6.04 -12.49 -11.35
C ALA A 21 -6.51 -13.96 -11.17
N THR A 22 -5.81 -14.74 -10.35
CA THR A 22 -6.16 -16.14 -10.04
C THR A 22 -7.54 -16.31 -9.42
N PHE A 23 -8.05 -15.24 -8.78
CA PHE A 23 -9.42 -15.18 -8.23
C PHE A 23 -10.22 -13.97 -8.79
N HIS A 24 -9.92 -13.57 -10.04
CA HIS A 24 -10.64 -12.55 -10.82
C HIS A 24 -10.62 -11.13 -10.21
N ASN A 25 -9.52 -10.75 -9.56
CA ASN A 25 -9.36 -9.44 -8.90
C ASN A 25 -8.08 -8.71 -9.34
N ALA A 26 -7.66 -8.85 -10.59
CA ALA A 26 -6.45 -8.22 -11.13
C ALA A 26 -6.39 -6.71 -10.89
N GLU A 27 -7.50 -5.99 -11.09
CA GLU A 27 -7.60 -4.54 -10.93
C GLU A 27 -7.39 -4.13 -9.46
N TRP A 28 -7.87 -4.94 -8.52
CA TRP A 28 -7.64 -4.73 -7.10
C TRP A 28 -6.17 -4.89 -6.74
N GLY A 29 -5.54 -5.98 -7.20
CA GLY A 29 -4.10 -6.20 -7.02
C GLY A 29 -3.28 -5.05 -7.60
N LYS A 30 -3.60 -4.63 -8.84
CA LYS A 30 -2.94 -3.50 -9.50
C LYS A 30 -3.03 -2.22 -8.67
N LEU A 31 -4.23 -1.84 -8.20
CA LEU A 31 -4.42 -0.64 -7.38
C LEU A 31 -3.62 -0.70 -6.09
N LEU A 32 -3.68 -1.84 -5.39
CA LEU A 32 -2.98 -2.02 -4.12
C LEU A 32 -1.47 -1.87 -4.30
N GLY A 33 -0.88 -2.49 -5.33
CA GLY A 33 0.53 -2.37 -5.64
C GLY A 33 0.94 -0.95 -6.03
N MET A 34 0.12 -0.24 -6.83
CA MET A 34 0.40 1.16 -7.18
C MET A 34 0.34 2.12 -5.98
N TRP A 35 -0.46 1.81 -4.98
CA TRP A 35 -0.77 2.78 -3.92
C TRP A 35 -0.15 2.47 -2.55
N HIS A 36 0.35 1.26 -2.31
CA HIS A 36 0.78 0.84 -0.97
C HIS A 36 1.79 1.79 -0.33
N ASP A 37 2.69 2.34 -1.12
CA ASP A 37 3.83 3.13 -0.70
C ASP A 37 3.79 4.60 -1.16
N LEU A 38 2.64 5.15 -1.56
CA LEU A 38 2.54 6.56 -1.97
C LEU A 38 3.00 7.55 -0.89
N GLY A 39 2.89 7.20 0.38
CA GLY A 39 3.40 8.03 1.47
C GLY A 39 4.91 8.24 1.45
N LYS A 40 5.65 7.42 0.70
CA LYS A 40 7.10 7.61 0.47
C LYS A 40 7.44 8.87 -0.34
N TYR A 41 6.45 9.51 -0.98
CA TYR A 41 6.62 10.82 -1.62
C TYR A 41 6.72 11.98 -0.62
N SER A 42 6.51 11.76 0.69
CA SER A 42 6.68 12.81 1.71
C SER A 42 8.15 13.20 1.90
N ASP A 43 8.41 14.48 2.18
CA ASP A 43 9.77 14.97 2.45
C ASP A 43 10.36 14.27 3.68
N GLU A 44 9.54 14.05 4.70
CA GLU A 44 9.94 13.37 5.92
C GLU A 44 10.44 11.94 5.64
N PHE A 45 9.79 11.22 4.71
CA PHE A 45 10.23 9.88 4.35
C PHE A 45 11.49 9.93 3.48
N GLN A 46 11.60 10.88 2.56
CA GLN A 46 12.79 11.08 1.75
C GLN A 46 14.02 11.46 2.60
N GLU A 47 13.85 12.32 3.61
CA GLU A 47 14.90 12.60 4.59
C GLU A 47 15.25 11.37 5.43
N TYR A 48 14.25 10.60 5.85
CA TYR A 48 14.45 9.35 6.59
C TYR A 48 15.36 8.38 5.80
N ILE A 49 15.08 8.17 4.52
CA ILE A 49 15.92 7.30 3.67
C ILE A 49 17.34 7.85 3.58
N LYS A 50 17.52 9.12 3.25
CA LYS A 50 18.85 9.74 3.07
C LYS A 50 19.72 9.59 4.32
N LYS A 51 19.17 9.87 5.49
CA LYS A 51 19.90 9.79 6.77
C LYS A 51 20.14 8.35 7.23
N ASN A 52 19.18 7.43 6.99
CA ASN A 52 19.32 6.06 7.46
C ASN A 52 20.07 5.13 6.50
N SER A 53 20.18 5.49 5.22
CA SER A 53 20.96 4.75 4.21
C SER A 53 22.45 5.17 4.12
N GLY A 54 22.88 6.12 4.94
CA GLY A 54 24.28 6.58 4.97
C GLY A 54 24.65 7.56 3.85
N TYR A 55 23.67 8.09 3.11
CA TYR A 55 23.90 9.14 2.12
C TYR A 55 24.19 10.52 2.74
N GLU A 56 23.72 10.76 3.94
CA GLU A 56 23.97 12.00 4.69
C GLU A 56 24.44 11.66 6.12
N GLU A 57 25.42 12.43 6.64
CA GLU A 57 25.82 12.36 8.03
C GLU A 57 24.77 13.03 8.93
N GLY A 58 24.35 12.35 10.01
CA GLY A 58 23.42 12.90 11.00
C GLY A 58 22.84 11.85 11.92
N GLU A 59 22.00 12.29 12.86
CA GLU A 59 21.27 11.37 13.73
C GLU A 59 20.21 10.59 12.93
N ARG A 60 20.10 9.28 13.19
CA ARG A 60 19.08 8.43 12.57
C ARG A 60 17.69 8.90 12.99
N LEU A 61 16.82 9.10 12.01
CA LEU A 61 15.44 9.47 12.25
C LEU A 61 14.59 8.25 12.66
N GLY A 62 13.58 8.51 13.48
CA GLY A 62 12.57 7.49 13.84
C GLY A 62 11.74 7.06 12.63
N LYS A 63 11.10 5.89 12.74
CA LYS A 63 10.26 5.32 11.67
C LYS A 63 9.11 6.27 11.30
N THR A 64 8.99 6.62 10.03
CA THR A 64 7.94 7.52 9.50
C THR A 64 6.75 6.71 8.99
N ASP A 65 5.53 7.13 9.34
CA ASP A 65 4.29 6.54 8.82
C ASP A 65 4.09 6.98 7.36
N HIS A 66 4.22 6.05 6.43
CA HIS A 66 4.03 6.27 5.00
C HIS A 66 2.80 5.55 4.43
N THR A 67 2.09 4.78 5.26
CA THR A 67 0.95 3.96 4.83
C THR A 67 -0.39 4.67 4.99
N SER A 68 -0.51 5.61 5.94
CA SER A 68 -1.77 6.30 6.24
C SER A 68 -2.25 7.19 5.10
N ALA A 69 -1.35 7.86 4.39
CA ALA A 69 -1.72 8.78 3.30
C ALA A 69 -2.51 8.09 2.17
N ALA A 70 -2.04 6.93 1.72
CA ALA A 70 -2.72 6.18 0.66
C ALA A 70 -4.04 5.54 1.15
N ALA A 71 -4.13 5.15 2.42
CA ALA A 71 -5.39 4.68 3.00
C ALA A 71 -6.47 5.80 3.04
N ILE A 72 -6.06 7.04 3.30
CA ILE A 72 -6.94 8.22 3.25
C ILE A 72 -7.35 8.53 1.81
N LEU A 73 -6.40 8.51 0.87
CA LEU A 73 -6.66 8.67 -0.56
C LEU A 73 -7.69 7.66 -1.08
N ALA A 74 -7.61 6.40 -0.61
CA ALA A 74 -8.57 5.36 -0.97
C ALA A 74 -10.00 5.75 -0.56
N LYS A 75 -10.17 6.32 0.64
CA LYS A 75 -11.47 6.77 1.13
C LYS A 75 -12.06 7.91 0.30
N GLU A 76 -11.23 8.83 -0.17
CA GLU A 76 -11.66 9.93 -1.03
C GLU A 76 -12.01 9.45 -2.45
N THR A 77 -11.17 8.60 -3.03
CA THR A 77 -11.29 8.18 -4.44
C THR A 77 -12.36 7.11 -4.66
N TYR A 78 -12.52 6.21 -3.69
CA TYR A 78 -13.42 5.05 -3.73
C TYR A 78 -14.40 5.01 -2.55
N PRO A 79 -15.35 5.96 -2.43
CA PRO A 79 -16.19 6.10 -1.22
C PRO A 79 -16.94 4.84 -0.79
N SER A 80 -17.30 3.97 -1.74
CA SER A 80 -18.00 2.71 -1.47
C SER A 80 -17.11 1.47 -1.37
N LEU A 81 -15.85 1.55 -1.80
CA LEU A 81 -14.93 0.41 -1.92
C LEU A 81 -13.63 0.60 -1.12
N TRP A 82 -13.47 1.72 -0.42
CA TRP A 82 -12.24 2.08 0.29
C TRP A 82 -11.81 1.11 1.40
N PRO A 83 -12.73 0.45 2.16
CA PRO A 83 -12.29 -0.30 3.34
C PRO A 83 -11.27 -1.40 3.02
N PRO A 84 -11.50 -2.31 2.05
CA PRO A 84 -10.50 -3.33 1.72
C PRO A 84 -9.18 -2.71 1.23
N ILE A 85 -9.22 -1.61 0.47
CA ILE A 85 -8.02 -0.92 -0.01
C ILE A 85 -7.22 -0.39 1.18
N ALA A 86 -7.89 0.35 2.08
CA ALA A 86 -7.26 0.96 3.24
C ALA A 86 -6.69 -0.09 4.21
N TYR A 87 -7.40 -1.22 4.44
CA TYR A 87 -6.91 -2.32 5.27
C TYR A 87 -5.61 -2.92 4.72
N CYS A 88 -5.57 -3.23 3.43
CA CYS A 88 -4.39 -3.81 2.80
C CYS A 88 -3.21 -2.84 2.84
N ILE A 89 -3.42 -1.59 2.44
CA ILE A 89 -2.36 -0.57 2.38
C ILE A 89 -1.85 -0.22 3.78
N ALA A 90 -2.74 0.06 4.73
CA ALA A 90 -2.31 0.41 6.09
C ALA A 90 -1.57 -0.72 6.78
N GLY A 91 -1.87 -1.96 6.42
CA GLY A 91 -1.38 -3.17 7.08
C GLY A 91 -0.14 -3.81 6.47
N HIS A 92 0.29 -3.45 5.25
CA HIS A 92 1.27 -4.26 4.50
C HIS A 92 2.61 -4.49 5.21
N HIS A 93 3.03 -3.60 6.11
CA HIS A 93 4.23 -3.79 6.94
C HIS A 93 3.98 -4.36 8.34
N THR A 94 2.74 -4.33 8.84
CA THR A 94 2.45 -4.61 10.26
C THR A 94 1.36 -5.64 10.48
N GLY A 95 0.73 -6.11 9.41
CA GLY A 95 -0.47 -6.96 9.46
C GLY A 95 -1.77 -6.16 9.43
N LEU A 96 -2.87 -6.82 9.15
CA LEU A 96 -4.20 -6.20 9.09
C LEU A 96 -4.61 -5.65 10.45
N HIS A 97 -4.91 -4.36 10.49
CA HIS A 97 -5.31 -3.65 11.70
C HIS A 97 -6.76 -3.96 12.12
N ASN A 98 -7.08 -3.73 13.39
CA ASN A 98 -8.48 -3.58 13.80
C ASN A 98 -9.04 -2.26 13.26
N PHE A 99 -10.36 -2.18 13.08
CA PHE A 99 -10.98 -0.92 12.64
C PHE A 99 -11.11 0.08 13.78
N THR A 100 -11.57 -0.39 14.93
CA THR A 100 -11.87 0.44 16.10
C THR A 100 -10.87 0.21 17.21
N HIS A 101 -10.70 1.25 18.03
CA HIS A 101 -9.79 1.27 19.15
C HIS A 101 -10.02 0.13 20.15
N ASP A 102 -9.06 -0.75 20.27
CA ASP A 102 -8.86 -1.55 21.47
C ASP A 102 -7.82 -0.81 22.31
N SER A 103 -8.18 -0.38 23.51
CA SER A 103 -7.31 0.40 24.41
C SER A 103 -5.95 -0.25 24.71
N ARG A 104 -5.75 -1.49 24.26
CA ARG A 104 -4.52 -2.28 24.44
C ARG A 104 -3.57 -2.22 23.23
N VAL A 105 -4.02 -1.70 22.08
CA VAL A 105 -3.22 -1.64 20.85
C VAL A 105 -3.36 -0.25 20.23
N SER A 106 -2.26 0.47 20.08
CA SER A 106 -2.26 1.77 19.38
C SER A 106 -2.16 1.57 17.87
N GLY A 107 -2.83 2.40 17.10
CA GLY A 107 -2.65 2.49 15.65
C GLY A 107 -3.69 1.74 14.82
N ASP A 108 -4.95 1.73 15.25
CA ASP A 108 -6.10 1.25 14.49
C ASP A 108 -6.23 1.94 13.14
N LEU A 109 -6.93 1.29 12.20
CA LEU A 109 -7.23 1.90 10.91
C LEU A 109 -8.01 3.21 11.06
N SER A 110 -8.98 3.28 12.00
CA SER A 110 -9.76 4.51 12.24
C SER A 110 -8.91 5.70 12.65
N ASP A 111 -7.85 5.50 13.44
CA ASP A 111 -6.94 6.57 13.85
C ASP A 111 -6.00 6.99 12.72
N ARG A 112 -5.56 6.04 11.89
CA ARG A 112 -4.78 6.35 10.69
C ARG A 112 -5.57 7.21 9.70
N LEU A 113 -6.86 6.91 9.50
CA LEU A 113 -7.74 7.64 8.60
C LEU A 113 -8.09 9.08 9.06
N LYS A 114 -7.75 9.47 10.28
CA LYS A 114 -7.90 10.84 10.79
C LYS A 114 -6.70 11.75 10.46
N LYS A 115 -5.59 11.18 10.00
CA LYS A 115 -4.33 11.89 9.75
C LYS A 115 -4.31 12.54 8.37
N GLN A 116 -5.27 13.42 8.08
CA GLN A 116 -5.44 14.07 6.77
C GLN A 116 -4.18 14.80 6.29
N ASP A 117 -3.41 15.38 7.20
CA ASP A 117 -2.16 16.07 6.93
C ASP A 117 -1.12 15.20 6.21
N TYR A 118 -1.14 13.87 6.39
CA TYR A 118 -0.25 12.95 5.67
C TYR A 118 -0.55 12.90 4.17
N LEU A 119 -1.82 12.91 3.79
CA LEU A 119 -2.21 12.95 2.38
C LEU A 119 -1.93 14.33 1.78
N ASP A 120 -2.23 15.41 2.49
CA ASP A 120 -2.04 16.77 2.00
C ASP A 120 -0.57 17.07 1.67
N LYS A 121 0.38 16.54 2.45
CA LYS A 121 1.82 16.67 2.24
C LYS A 121 2.32 16.02 0.94
N ILE A 122 1.67 14.98 0.47
CA ILE A 122 2.14 14.22 -0.70
C ILE A 122 1.31 14.47 -1.96
N ARG A 123 0.09 14.99 -1.85
CA ARG A 123 -0.88 15.11 -2.95
C ARG A 123 -0.29 15.76 -4.21
N SER A 124 0.46 16.84 -4.07
CA SER A 124 1.09 17.56 -5.19
C SER A 124 2.37 16.90 -5.71
N LYS A 125 2.88 15.88 -5.04
CA LYS A 125 4.14 15.19 -5.37
C LYS A 125 3.91 13.85 -6.05
N ILE A 126 2.71 13.30 -5.93
CA ILE A 126 2.36 12.03 -6.58
C ILE A 126 2.18 12.28 -8.08
N PRO A 127 2.87 11.52 -8.96
CA PRO A 127 2.62 11.56 -10.39
C PRO A 127 1.15 11.30 -10.73
N ASN A 128 0.60 12.07 -11.67
CA ASN A 128 -0.81 11.96 -12.05
C ASN A 128 -1.19 10.57 -12.53
N GLU A 129 -0.27 9.87 -13.16
CA GLU A 129 -0.44 8.51 -13.69
C GLU A 129 -0.74 7.50 -12.56
N LEU A 130 -0.19 7.72 -11.36
CA LEU A 130 -0.46 6.89 -10.18
C LEU A 130 -1.81 7.23 -9.52
N LEU A 131 -2.38 8.39 -9.83
CA LEU A 131 -3.69 8.83 -9.33
C LEU A 131 -4.84 8.50 -10.28
N GLU A 132 -4.55 7.96 -11.48
CA GLU A 132 -5.57 7.53 -12.41
C GLU A 132 -6.49 6.48 -11.77
N LYS A 133 -7.81 6.77 -11.85
CA LYS A 133 -8.81 5.91 -11.22
C LYS A 133 -8.93 4.59 -11.98
N ILE A 134 -8.60 3.49 -11.31
CA ILE A 134 -8.84 2.14 -11.81
C ILE A 134 -10.31 1.76 -11.58
N ASN A 135 -10.94 1.19 -12.60
CA ASN A 135 -12.32 0.73 -12.47
C ASN A 135 -12.38 -0.61 -11.73
N LEU A 136 -12.69 -0.54 -10.45
CA LEU A 136 -12.77 -1.72 -9.59
C LEU A 136 -14.14 -2.38 -9.72
N ASN A 137 -14.17 -3.64 -10.09
CA ASN A 137 -15.37 -4.45 -10.01
C ASN A 137 -15.63 -4.85 -8.55
N PRO A 138 -16.90 -4.80 -8.08
CA PRO A 138 -17.23 -5.36 -6.77
C PRO A 138 -16.80 -6.82 -6.72
N PRO A 139 -16.22 -7.26 -5.60
CA PRO A 139 -15.82 -8.66 -5.46
C PRO A 139 -17.07 -9.52 -5.56
N ILE A 140 -17.16 -10.34 -6.62
CA ILE A 140 -18.23 -11.33 -6.85
C ILE A 140 -19.64 -10.70 -6.82
N GLY A 141 -20.30 -10.58 -7.94
CA GLY A 141 -21.59 -9.93 -8.23
C GLY A 141 -22.83 -10.20 -7.36
N LYS A 142 -22.66 -10.43 -6.05
CA LYS A 142 -23.70 -10.57 -5.03
C LYS A 142 -23.20 -9.95 -3.72
N PRO A 143 -24.10 -9.53 -2.80
CA PRO A 143 -23.70 -9.13 -1.46
C PRO A 143 -22.85 -10.24 -0.82
N ILE A 144 -21.60 -9.91 -0.48
CA ILE A 144 -20.67 -10.88 0.10
C ILE A 144 -20.99 -11.03 1.58
N ASP A 145 -21.12 -12.27 2.05
CA ASP A 145 -21.15 -12.59 3.47
C ASP A 145 -19.93 -11.97 4.17
N PRO A 146 -20.07 -11.37 5.36
CA PRO A 146 -18.94 -10.83 6.12
C PRO A 146 -17.76 -11.78 6.29
N LYS A 147 -17.98 -13.09 6.39
CA LYS A 147 -16.93 -14.10 6.46
C LYS A 147 -16.17 -14.24 5.13
N GLN A 148 -16.89 -14.19 4.01
CA GLN A 148 -16.28 -14.21 2.68
C GLN A 148 -15.48 -12.94 2.42
N MET A 149 -16.00 -11.78 2.84
CA MET A 149 -15.29 -10.50 2.75
C MET A 149 -13.98 -10.55 3.52
N HIS A 150 -13.98 -11.11 4.73
CA HIS A 150 -12.79 -11.23 5.54
C HIS A 150 -11.69 -12.10 4.86
N LEU A 151 -12.07 -13.24 4.28
CA LEU A 151 -11.16 -14.10 3.53
C LEU A 151 -10.65 -13.38 2.29
N TRP A 152 -11.53 -12.73 1.53
CA TRP A 152 -11.17 -12.01 0.31
C TRP A 152 -10.18 -10.87 0.58
N ILE A 153 -10.37 -10.07 1.64
CA ILE A 153 -9.40 -9.04 2.05
C ILE A 153 -8.04 -9.66 2.37
N ARG A 154 -8.01 -10.80 3.05
CA ARG A 154 -6.76 -11.51 3.37
C ARG A 154 -6.05 -12.02 2.11
N MET A 155 -6.78 -12.50 1.12
CA MET A 155 -6.20 -12.91 -0.16
C MET A 155 -5.59 -11.73 -0.89
N LEU A 156 -6.28 -10.58 -0.98
CA LEU A 156 -5.73 -9.35 -1.56
C LEU A 156 -4.50 -8.85 -0.79
N PHE A 157 -4.55 -8.92 0.54
CA PHE A 157 -3.44 -8.55 1.40
C PHE A 157 -2.20 -9.43 1.14
N SER A 158 -2.37 -10.76 1.04
CA SER A 158 -1.28 -11.66 0.67
C SER A 158 -0.70 -11.31 -0.71
N CYS A 159 -1.56 -11.08 -1.72
CA CYS A 159 -1.09 -10.68 -3.04
C CYS A 159 -0.22 -9.41 -3.00
N LEU A 160 -0.62 -8.43 -2.20
CA LEU A 160 0.16 -7.19 -2.05
C LEU A 160 1.50 -7.45 -1.35
N VAL A 161 1.50 -8.14 -0.21
CA VAL A 161 2.72 -8.36 0.59
C VAL A 161 3.72 -9.23 -0.18
N ASP A 162 3.25 -10.29 -0.85
CA ASP A 162 4.11 -11.15 -1.65
C ASP A 162 4.68 -10.39 -2.85
N ALA A 163 3.88 -9.54 -3.51
CA ALA A 163 4.31 -8.73 -4.64
C ALA A 163 5.36 -7.67 -4.24
N ASP A 164 5.16 -6.97 -3.12
CA ASP A 164 6.09 -5.98 -2.58
C ASP A 164 7.45 -6.63 -2.25
N TYR A 165 7.42 -7.77 -1.58
CA TYR A 165 8.63 -8.53 -1.26
C TYR A 165 9.35 -9.02 -2.53
N LEU A 166 8.63 -9.63 -3.46
CA LEU A 166 9.20 -10.20 -4.67
C LEU A 166 9.73 -9.14 -5.65
N ASP A 167 9.09 -7.97 -5.74
CA ASP A 167 9.62 -6.87 -6.55
C ASP A 167 10.95 -6.35 -5.98
N THR A 168 11.03 -6.23 -4.66
CA THR A 168 12.27 -5.86 -3.97
C THR A 168 13.36 -6.92 -4.17
N GLU A 169 13.03 -8.20 -4.04
CA GLU A 169 13.97 -9.30 -4.25
C GLU A 169 14.45 -9.37 -5.70
N ARG A 170 13.57 -9.22 -6.67
CA ARG A 170 13.90 -9.17 -8.09
C ARG A 170 14.90 -8.06 -8.42
N PHE A 171 14.73 -6.89 -7.80
CA PHE A 171 15.65 -5.77 -7.96
C PHE A 171 17.02 -6.04 -7.31
N MET A 172 17.03 -6.61 -6.10
CA MET A 172 18.26 -6.87 -5.34
C MET A 172 19.06 -8.06 -5.86
N ASN A 173 18.39 -9.09 -6.40
CA ASN A 173 18.97 -10.34 -6.83
C ASN A 173 18.47 -10.78 -8.22
N PRO A 174 18.66 -9.99 -9.28
CA PRO A 174 18.06 -10.25 -10.59
C PRO A 174 18.53 -11.57 -11.24
N GLU A 175 19.74 -12.03 -10.91
CA GLU A 175 20.30 -13.27 -11.48
C GLU A 175 19.73 -14.56 -10.86
N SER A 176 19.16 -14.47 -9.66
CA SER A 176 18.61 -15.61 -8.92
C SER A 176 17.08 -15.60 -8.83
N PHE A 177 16.43 -14.59 -9.41
CA PHE A 177 14.98 -14.43 -9.34
C PHE A 177 14.30 -15.31 -10.38
N GLU A 178 13.57 -16.34 -9.92
CA GLU A 178 12.64 -17.17 -10.70
C GLU A 178 11.23 -17.04 -10.08
N LEU A 179 10.22 -16.81 -10.94
CA LEU A 179 8.78 -16.80 -10.56
C LEU A 179 8.17 -18.16 -10.83
#